data_20d54aa7303656b4a41cc2410f0471f7
#
_entry.id   20d54aa7303656b4a41cc2410f0471f7
#
_cell.length_a   1.000
_cell.length_b   1.000
_cell.length_c   1.000
_cell.angle_alpha   90.00
_cell.angle_beta   90.00
_cell.angle_gamma   90.00
#
_symmetry.space_group_name_H-M   'P 1'
#
loop_
_entity.id
_entity.type
_entity.pdbx_description
1 polymer ?
#
loop_
_entity_poly.entity_id
_entity_poly.type
_entity_poly.pdbx_seq_one_letter_code
_entity_poly.pdbx_strand_id
1 'polypeptide(L)'
;YPSQLSGGQKQRIAIAGVLAMEPQIIILDEPTAMLDPGGRREIMETLIKLNREREITVLLITHYMDEAALADRVLVMDNGEIKMSGTPSEIFVQVERLRSLGLDTPQTTELVYDLKKRGIDIKQDVLSVDDCADEILRLWRAR
;
A
#
# COMPACT_ATOMS: atom_id res chain seq x y z
N TYR A 1 14.67 -23.48 17.34
CA TYR A 1 14.37 -22.52 18.44
C TYR A 1 13.95 -21.18 17.83
N PRO A 2 13.06 -20.38 18.51
CA PRO A 2 12.61 -19.08 17.99
C PRO A 2 13.76 -18.10 17.67
N SER A 3 14.91 -18.24 18.35
CA SER A 3 16.10 -17.43 18.11
C SER A 3 16.80 -17.71 16.77
N GLN A 4 16.49 -18.84 16.11
CA GLN A 4 17.08 -19.24 14.82
C GLN A 4 16.24 -18.79 13.62
N LEU A 5 15.07 -18.19 13.86
CA LEU A 5 14.16 -17.73 12.82
C LEU A 5 14.56 -16.35 12.33
N SER A 6 14.47 -16.15 11.00
CA SER A 6 14.56 -14.80 10.41
C SER A 6 13.39 -13.91 10.86
N GLY A 7 13.53 -12.59 10.70
CA GLY A 7 12.44 -11.63 11.02
C GLY A 7 11.14 -11.99 10.31
N GLY A 8 11.20 -12.31 9.02
CA GLY A 8 10.03 -12.71 8.24
C GLY A 8 9.40 -14.03 8.67
N GLN A 9 10.22 -15.02 9.10
CA GLN A 9 9.70 -16.28 9.64
C GLN A 9 8.96 -16.04 10.98
N LYS A 10 9.51 -15.21 11.86
CA LYS A 10 8.84 -14.83 13.12
C LYS A 10 7.51 -14.13 12.85
N GLN A 11 7.48 -13.21 11.89
CA GLN A 11 6.28 -12.48 11.52
C GLN A 11 5.19 -13.41 10.98
N ARG A 12 5.55 -14.33 10.08
CA ARG A 12 4.60 -15.33 9.54
C ARG A 12 4.05 -16.25 10.64
N ILE A 13 4.87 -16.65 11.60
CA ILE A 13 4.41 -17.45 12.74
C ILE A 13 3.46 -16.64 13.62
N ALA A 14 3.76 -15.37 13.88
CA ALA A 14 2.86 -14.50 14.66
C ALA A 14 1.49 -14.36 13.97
N ILE A 15 1.47 -14.08 12.67
CA ILE A 15 0.23 -14.02 11.87
C ILE A 15 -0.51 -15.36 11.92
N ALA A 16 0.19 -16.46 11.72
CA ALA A 16 -0.42 -17.80 11.79
C ALA A 16 -1.02 -18.11 13.18
N GLY A 17 -0.37 -17.66 14.26
CA GLY A 17 -0.88 -17.79 15.62
C GLY A 17 -2.18 -16.99 15.84
N VAL A 18 -2.27 -15.79 15.30
CA VAL A 18 -3.50 -14.98 15.35
C VAL A 18 -4.61 -15.63 14.51
N LEU A 19 -4.27 -16.12 13.32
CA LEU A 19 -5.22 -16.79 12.42
C LEU A 19 -5.80 -18.08 13.00
N ALA A 20 -5.05 -18.79 13.83
CA ALA A 20 -5.55 -20.00 14.50
C ALA A 20 -6.72 -19.71 15.45
N MET A 21 -6.97 -18.45 15.81
CA MET A 21 -8.13 -18.03 16.60
C MET A 21 -9.37 -17.74 15.73
N GLU A 22 -9.28 -17.90 14.41
CA GLU A 22 -10.34 -17.61 13.43
C GLU A 22 -10.97 -16.20 13.60
N PRO A 23 -10.17 -15.13 13.65
CA PRO A 23 -10.69 -13.80 13.90
C PRO A 23 -11.44 -13.27 12.68
N GLN A 24 -12.45 -12.43 12.91
CA GLN A 24 -13.13 -11.68 11.84
C GLN A 24 -12.33 -10.43 11.41
N ILE A 25 -11.50 -9.89 12.30
CA ILE A 25 -10.70 -8.68 12.07
C ILE A 25 -9.28 -8.93 12.57
N ILE A 26 -8.30 -8.56 11.78
CA ILE A 26 -6.87 -8.56 12.15
C ILE A 26 -6.36 -7.13 12.08
N ILE A 27 -5.68 -6.69 13.13
CA ILE A 27 -4.99 -5.39 13.18
C ILE A 27 -3.50 -5.67 13.19
N LEU A 28 -2.78 -5.09 12.23
CA LEU A 28 -1.34 -5.26 12.04
C LEU A 28 -0.67 -3.89 12.04
N ASP A 29 0.24 -3.69 12.98
CA ASP A 29 1.00 -2.47 13.12
C ASP A 29 2.41 -2.68 12.56
N GLU A 30 2.69 -2.02 11.43
CA GLU A 30 3.94 -2.10 10.66
C GLU A 30 4.49 -3.54 10.46
N PRO A 31 3.66 -4.50 10.00
CA PRO A 31 4.06 -5.93 9.99
C PRO A 31 5.23 -6.22 9.04
N THR A 32 5.61 -5.32 8.18
CA THR A 32 6.61 -5.50 7.13
C THR A 32 7.89 -4.66 7.36
N ALA A 33 7.93 -3.81 8.40
CA ALA A 33 8.99 -2.84 8.62
C ALA A 33 10.40 -3.44 8.72
N MET A 34 10.52 -4.69 9.21
CA MET A 34 11.80 -5.38 9.40
C MET A 34 12.10 -6.43 8.31
N LEU A 35 11.38 -6.40 7.19
CA LEU A 35 11.49 -7.38 6.13
C LEU A 35 12.21 -6.79 4.90
N ASP A 36 12.90 -7.67 4.20
CA ASP A 36 13.40 -7.38 2.85
C ASP A 36 12.24 -7.25 1.85
N PRO A 37 12.46 -6.68 0.66
CA PRO A 37 11.39 -6.48 -0.32
C PRO A 37 10.65 -7.76 -0.73
N GLY A 38 11.34 -8.91 -0.72
CA GLY A 38 10.72 -10.21 -0.99
C GLY A 38 9.76 -10.62 0.12
N GLY A 39 10.22 -10.55 1.38
CA GLY A 39 9.41 -10.86 2.55
C GLY A 39 8.20 -9.94 2.70
N ARG A 40 8.32 -8.66 2.36
CA ARG A 40 7.18 -7.73 2.35
C ARG A 40 6.10 -8.17 1.36
N ARG A 41 6.47 -8.49 0.12
CA ARG A 41 5.53 -8.99 -0.88
C ARG A 41 4.79 -10.24 -0.41
N GLU A 42 5.52 -11.24 0.13
CA GLU A 42 4.91 -12.47 0.63
C GLU A 42 3.88 -12.23 1.74
N ILE A 43 4.17 -11.30 2.67
CA ILE A 43 3.22 -10.93 3.72
C ILE A 43 1.99 -10.24 3.12
N MET A 44 2.18 -9.26 2.24
CA MET A 44 1.07 -8.55 1.61
C MET A 44 0.18 -9.47 0.78
N GLU A 45 0.77 -10.38 -0.02
CA GLU A 45 0.03 -11.40 -0.76
C GLU A 45 -0.79 -12.30 0.17
N THR A 46 -0.20 -12.69 1.31
CA THR A 46 -0.89 -13.50 2.32
C THR A 46 -2.07 -12.75 2.91
N LEU A 47 -1.90 -11.47 3.27
CA LEU A 47 -2.98 -10.64 3.83
C LEU A 47 -4.12 -10.43 2.84
N ILE A 48 -3.80 -10.13 1.57
CA ILE A 48 -4.79 -10.00 0.50
C ILE A 48 -5.55 -11.31 0.29
N LYS A 49 -4.85 -12.45 0.30
CA LYS A 49 -5.48 -13.76 0.17
C LYS A 49 -6.43 -14.06 1.33
N LEU A 50 -6.02 -13.76 2.56
CA LEU A 50 -6.86 -13.93 3.75
C LEU A 50 -8.12 -13.07 3.69
N ASN A 51 -7.99 -11.81 3.27
CA ASN A 51 -9.13 -10.92 3.10
C ASN A 51 -10.10 -11.48 2.04
N ARG A 52 -9.60 -11.88 0.86
CA ARG A 52 -10.44 -12.32 -0.26
C ARG A 52 -11.05 -13.71 -0.07
N GLU A 53 -10.27 -14.67 0.45
CA GLU A 53 -10.70 -16.08 0.53
C GLU A 53 -11.39 -16.42 1.86
N ARG A 54 -11.06 -15.69 2.93
CA ARG A 54 -11.59 -15.94 4.28
C ARG A 54 -12.49 -14.84 4.79
N GLU A 55 -12.71 -13.77 4.00
CA GLU A 55 -13.51 -12.60 4.36
C GLU A 55 -13.06 -11.92 5.67
N ILE A 56 -11.78 -12.08 6.02
CA ILE A 56 -11.19 -11.45 7.20
C ILE A 56 -10.95 -9.97 6.89
N THR A 57 -11.45 -9.08 7.73
CA THR A 57 -11.10 -7.65 7.63
C THR A 57 -9.67 -7.44 8.11
N VAL A 58 -8.83 -6.85 7.26
CA VAL A 58 -7.44 -6.52 7.59
C VAL A 58 -7.30 -5.02 7.78
N LEU A 59 -6.97 -4.59 8.99
CA LEU A 59 -6.55 -3.22 9.30
C LEU A 59 -5.03 -3.19 9.36
N LEU A 60 -4.41 -2.59 8.34
CA LEU A 60 -2.96 -2.47 8.22
C LEU A 60 -2.53 -1.04 8.55
N ILE A 61 -1.63 -0.88 9.53
CA ILE A 61 -0.94 0.37 9.78
C ILE A 61 0.43 0.27 9.11
N THR A 62 0.72 1.19 8.20
CA THR A 62 1.98 1.20 7.44
C THR A 62 2.36 2.62 7.05
N HIS A 63 3.66 2.84 6.88
CA HIS A 63 4.22 4.03 6.25
C HIS A 63 4.73 3.75 4.82
N TYR A 64 4.53 2.54 4.32
CA TYR A 64 4.87 2.16 2.94
C TYR A 64 3.69 2.42 2.01
N MET A 65 3.84 3.38 1.12
CA MET A 65 2.76 3.80 0.21
C MET A 65 2.36 2.71 -0.77
N ASP A 66 3.31 1.86 -1.18
CA ASP A 66 3.04 0.72 -2.05
C ASP A 66 2.12 -0.32 -1.38
N GLU A 67 2.20 -0.49 -0.06
CA GLU A 67 1.30 -1.36 0.69
C GLU A 67 -0.09 -0.74 0.83
N ALA A 68 -0.15 0.57 1.14
CA ALA A 68 -1.40 1.30 1.23
C ALA A 68 -2.14 1.36 -0.12
N ALA A 69 -1.40 1.36 -1.24
CA ALA A 69 -1.98 1.32 -2.58
C ALA A 69 -2.72 0.00 -2.91
N LEU A 70 -2.45 -1.08 -2.17
CA LEU A 70 -3.10 -2.39 -2.34
C LEU A 70 -4.39 -2.53 -1.54
N ALA A 71 -4.73 -1.58 -0.67
CA ALA A 71 -5.91 -1.64 0.18
C ALA A 71 -7.19 -1.26 -0.59
N ASP A 72 -8.35 -1.73 -0.11
CA ASP A 72 -9.65 -1.28 -0.63
C ASP A 72 -9.96 0.15 -0.16
N ARG A 73 -9.45 0.54 1.01
CA ARG A 73 -9.67 1.85 1.62
C ARG A 73 -8.44 2.31 2.39
N VAL A 74 -8.11 3.59 2.25
CA VAL A 74 -7.03 4.25 2.97
C VAL A 74 -7.60 5.28 3.94
N LEU A 75 -7.07 5.26 5.15
CA LEU A 75 -7.31 6.28 6.18
C LEU A 75 -5.98 6.99 6.45
N VAL A 76 -5.93 8.28 6.20
CA VAL A 76 -4.76 9.11 6.55
C VAL A 76 -5.00 9.74 7.90
N MET A 77 -4.11 9.45 8.85
CA MET A 77 -4.18 9.97 10.21
C MET A 77 -3.04 10.94 10.48
N ASP A 78 -3.36 12.01 11.17
CA ASP A 78 -2.40 12.98 11.68
C ASP A 78 -2.87 13.53 13.01
N ASN A 79 -1.97 13.58 14.01
CA ASN A 79 -2.27 14.06 15.37
C ASN A 79 -3.53 13.43 16.01
N GLY A 80 -3.74 12.11 15.80
CA GLY A 80 -4.86 11.37 16.37
C GLY A 80 -6.21 11.58 15.66
N GLU A 81 -6.23 12.30 14.53
CA GLU A 81 -7.44 12.58 13.75
C GLU A 81 -7.34 11.97 12.34
N ILE A 82 -8.46 11.51 11.81
CA ILE A 82 -8.56 11.10 10.41
C ILE A 82 -8.65 12.35 9.55
N LYS A 83 -7.62 12.65 8.78
CA LYS A 83 -7.54 13.80 7.88
C LYS A 83 -8.09 13.51 6.49
N MET A 84 -7.96 12.27 6.02
CA MET A 84 -8.47 11.83 4.71
C MET A 84 -8.97 10.38 4.82
N SER A 85 -9.97 10.05 4.00
CA SER A 85 -10.51 8.69 3.90
C SER A 85 -11.08 8.49 2.49
N GLY A 86 -10.68 7.41 1.82
CA GLY A 86 -11.13 7.10 0.47
C GLY A 86 -10.43 5.86 -0.09
N THR A 87 -10.66 5.58 -1.36
CA THR A 87 -9.88 4.57 -2.10
C THR A 87 -8.43 5.05 -2.28
N PRO A 88 -7.48 4.16 -2.53
CA PRO A 88 -6.11 4.56 -2.83
C PRO A 88 -6.01 5.62 -3.94
N SER A 89 -6.76 5.47 -5.03
CA SER A 89 -6.78 6.44 -6.14
C SER A 89 -7.27 7.81 -5.71
N GLU A 90 -8.31 7.89 -4.87
CA GLU A 90 -8.85 9.16 -4.36
C GLU A 90 -7.88 9.86 -3.40
N ILE A 91 -7.11 9.08 -2.65
CA ILE A 91 -6.16 9.60 -1.67
C ILE A 91 -4.87 10.04 -2.34
N PHE A 92 -4.24 9.17 -3.13
CA PHE A 92 -2.91 9.42 -3.66
C PHE A 92 -2.86 10.48 -4.78
N VAL A 93 -3.96 10.74 -5.47
CA VAL A 93 -4.05 11.87 -6.40
C VAL A 93 -3.87 13.24 -5.71
N GLN A 94 -4.08 13.31 -4.40
CA GLN A 94 -3.96 14.54 -3.60
C GLN A 94 -2.51 14.76 -3.09
N VAL A 95 -1.54 14.69 -4.00
CA VAL A 95 -0.09 14.71 -3.69
C VAL A 95 0.30 15.88 -2.77
N GLU A 96 -0.13 17.11 -3.09
CA GLU A 96 0.22 18.30 -2.29
C GLU A 96 -0.33 18.23 -0.86
N ARG A 97 -1.53 17.66 -0.69
CA ARG A 97 -2.15 17.52 0.62
C ARG A 97 -1.43 16.46 1.46
N LEU A 98 -1.04 15.33 0.86
CA LEU A 98 -0.24 14.30 1.54
C LEU A 98 1.12 14.86 1.96
N ARG A 99 1.81 15.60 1.08
CA ARG A 99 3.07 16.26 1.40
C ARG A 99 2.92 17.27 2.56
N SER A 100 1.81 18.01 2.61
CA SER A 100 1.55 18.94 3.73
C SER A 100 1.35 18.23 5.08
N LEU A 101 1.00 16.94 5.07
CA LEU A 101 0.89 16.07 6.23
C LEU A 101 2.21 15.29 6.51
N GLY A 102 3.28 15.56 5.74
CA GLY A 102 4.57 14.86 5.88
C GLY A 102 4.57 13.44 5.34
N LEU A 103 3.62 13.11 4.46
CA LEU A 103 3.49 11.79 3.84
C LEU A 103 3.94 11.83 2.38
N ASP A 104 4.52 10.72 1.94
CA ASP A 104 4.85 10.50 0.54
C ASP A 104 3.66 9.93 -0.24
N THR A 105 3.86 9.74 -1.54
CA THR A 105 2.95 9.05 -2.45
C THR A 105 3.67 7.88 -3.12
N PRO A 106 2.96 6.90 -3.71
CA PRO A 106 3.61 5.90 -4.56
C PRO A 106 4.46 6.55 -5.64
N GLN A 107 5.62 5.99 -5.94
CA GLN A 107 6.56 6.56 -6.93
C GLN A 107 5.93 6.77 -8.31
N THR A 108 5.04 5.86 -8.70
CA THR A 108 4.26 5.97 -9.95
C THR A 108 3.35 7.18 -9.95
N THR A 109 2.65 7.44 -8.87
CA THR A 109 1.77 8.61 -8.70
C THR A 109 2.59 9.91 -8.72
N GLU A 110 3.76 9.92 -8.09
CA GLU A 110 4.66 11.08 -8.08
C GLU A 110 5.18 11.40 -9.48
N LEU A 111 5.62 10.37 -10.22
CA LEU A 111 6.04 10.52 -11.62
C LEU A 111 4.93 11.11 -12.48
N VAL A 112 3.73 10.55 -12.39
CA VAL A 112 2.56 11.02 -13.15
C VAL A 112 2.19 12.47 -12.80
N TYR A 113 2.23 12.81 -11.52
CA TYR A 113 2.02 14.17 -11.04
C TYR A 113 3.03 15.17 -11.64
N ASP A 114 4.30 14.83 -11.65
CA ASP A 114 5.36 15.67 -12.22
C ASP A 114 5.25 15.82 -13.75
N LEU A 115 4.89 14.74 -14.45
CA LEU A 115 4.65 14.79 -15.90
C LEU A 115 3.47 15.72 -16.21
N LYS A 116 2.41 15.65 -15.43
CA LYS A 116 1.24 16.53 -15.61
C LYS A 116 1.57 18.01 -15.34
N LYS A 117 2.37 18.30 -14.31
CA LYS A 117 2.88 19.66 -14.06
C LYS A 117 3.69 20.23 -15.24
N ARG A 118 4.32 19.37 -16.03
CA ARG A 118 5.05 19.75 -17.25
C ARG A 118 4.15 19.84 -18.50
N GLY A 119 2.82 19.73 -18.32
CA GLY A 119 1.85 19.88 -19.39
C GLY A 119 1.61 18.62 -20.22
N ILE A 120 2.05 17.43 -19.74
CA ILE A 120 1.78 16.16 -20.40
C ILE A 120 0.37 15.69 -20.00
N ASP A 121 -0.47 15.36 -20.97
CA ASP A 121 -1.82 14.86 -20.75
C ASP A 121 -1.79 13.37 -20.37
N ILE A 122 -1.58 13.11 -19.10
CA ILE A 122 -1.45 11.78 -18.49
C ILE A 122 -2.53 11.59 -17.42
N LYS A 123 -3.06 10.36 -17.29
CA LYS A 123 -4.02 10.01 -16.24
C LYS A 123 -3.34 10.08 -14.87
N GLN A 124 -4.06 10.54 -13.85
CA GLN A 124 -3.51 10.73 -12.50
C GLN A 124 -3.77 9.57 -11.54
N ASP A 125 -4.73 8.70 -11.84
CA ASP A 125 -5.15 7.57 -10.99
C ASP A 125 -4.27 6.32 -11.18
N VAL A 126 -2.98 6.52 -11.41
CA VAL A 126 -1.99 5.47 -11.66
C VAL A 126 -1.30 5.12 -10.34
N LEU A 127 -1.49 3.90 -9.87
CA LEU A 127 -0.94 3.41 -8.61
C LEU A 127 0.13 2.34 -8.81
N SER A 128 0.02 1.51 -9.84
CA SER A 128 0.97 0.43 -10.12
C SER A 128 2.00 0.81 -11.18
N VAL A 129 3.12 0.09 -11.19
CA VAL A 129 4.16 0.24 -12.22
C VAL A 129 3.62 -0.14 -13.60
N ASP A 130 2.79 -1.18 -13.67
CA ASP A 130 2.22 -1.67 -14.93
C ASP A 130 1.25 -0.63 -15.51
N ASP A 131 0.34 -0.06 -14.70
CA ASP A 131 -0.57 1.00 -15.13
C ASP A 131 0.21 2.24 -15.62
N CYS A 132 1.30 2.57 -14.94
CA CYS A 132 2.17 3.68 -15.31
C CYS A 132 2.86 3.42 -16.66
N ALA A 133 3.37 2.22 -16.86
CA ALA A 133 4.00 1.81 -18.11
C ALA A 133 3.00 1.84 -19.28
N ASP A 134 1.81 1.32 -19.08
CA ASP A 134 0.75 1.31 -20.10
C ASP A 134 0.33 2.73 -20.49
N GLU A 135 0.19 3.63 -19.52
CA GLU A 135 -0.17 5.02 -19.79
C GLU A 135 0.95 5.78 -20.53
N ILE A 136 2.22 5.54 -20.20
CA ILE A 136 3.36 6.10 -20.93
C ILE A 136 3.40 5.55 -22.37
N LEU A 137 3.17 4.25 -22.56
CA LEU A 137 3.10 3.64 -23.89
C LEU A 137 1.94 4.20 -24.72
N ARG A 138 0.79 4.45 -24.10
CA ARG A 138 -0.35 5.12 -24.75
C ARG A 138 0.07 6.49 -25.31
N LEU A 139 0.74 7.29 -24.49
CA LEU A 139 1.22 8.62 -24.90
C LEU A 139 2.29 8.55 -25.99
N TRP A 140 3.16 7.57 -25.93
CA TRP A 140 4.20 7.37 -26.96
C TRP A 140 3.61 7.02 -28.33
N ARG A 141 2.58 6.16 -28.35
CA ARG A 141 1.91 5.72 -29.59
C ARG A 141 0.99 6.78 -30.19
N ALA A 142 0.61 7.78 -29.43
CA ALA A 142 -0.26 8.89 -29.86
C ALA A 142 0.52 10.05 -30.51
N ARG A 143 1.86 9.97 -30.56
CA ARG A 143 2.74 10.91 -31.26
C ARG A 143 3.02 10.44 -32.68
#